data_7d625d18e516b95fd709850a9fd064b7
#
_entry.id   7d625d18e516b95fd709850a9fd064b7
#
_cell.length_a   1.000
_cell.length_b   1.000
_cell.length_c   1.000
_cell.angle_alpha   90.00
_cell.angle_beta   90.00
_cell.angle_gamma   90.00
#
_symmetry.space_group_name_H-M   'P 1'
#
loop_
_entity.id
_entity.type
_entity.pdbx_description
1 polymer ?
#
loop_
_entity_poly.entity_id
_entity_poly.type
_entity_poly.pdbx_seq_one_letter_code
_entity_poly.pdbx_strand_id
1 'polypeptide(L)'
;MPIRPAGVNAGFILDGSTDQADKLGFYPFSANPQEENPARGYVVSANAQPVSPTGMEIPGYYNLADRGQQLNAQLSDKSVKWDVNNSQALQLGTTTAYGPRLLAPLLPVLREVVKDPAQLKLVEQLAAWKGDYPLDSTSATLFNQFLYNLADAALRPKLGDSMFKTLLSTRVIDAALPRLAATADSPWWDGKRADTVKRAWDNSLAHLKATFGDDPSQWQWGKAHTLTHSHPLGSQKPLDLIVNVGPFPAPVSYTHLTLPTILLV
;
A
#
# COMPACT_ATOMS: atom_id res chain seq x y z
N MET A 1 1.34 27.20 10.77
CA MET A 1 0.45 26.21 11.39
C MET A 1 -0.18 26.77 12.66
N PRO A 2 -1.43 26.38 13.00
CA PRO A 2 -2.07 26.85 14.23
C PRO A 2 -1.44 26.21 15.48
N ILE A 3 -1.30 26.97 16.52
CA ILE A 3 -0.95 26.53 17.88
C ILE A 3 -2.26 26.18 18.58
N ARG A 4 -2.31 25.02 19.23
CA ARG A 4 -3.48 24.59 20.01
C ARG A 4 -3.08 24.34 21.47
N PRO A 5 -4.05 24.33 22.40
CA PRO A 5 -3.80 23.97 23.78
C PRO A 5 -3.17 22.57 23.91
N ALA A 6 -2.39 22.37 24.96
CA ALA A 6 -1.82 21.06 25.28
C ALA A 6 -2.92 19.99 25.41
N GLY A 7 -2.69 18.80 24.85
CA GLY A 7 -3.65 17.70 24.85
C GLY A 7 -4.73 17.75 23.75
N VAL A 8 -4.84 18.84 22.99
CA VAL A 8 -5.76 18.92 21.85
C VAL A 8 -5.13 18.26 20.64
N ASN A 9 -5.71 17.14 20.20
CA ASN A 9 -5.26 16.46 18.98
C ASN A 9 -6.08 16.92 17.76
N ALA A 10 -5.42 17.68 16.88
CA ALA A 10 -6.06 18.22 15.66
C ALA A 10 -6.47 17.14 14.63
N GLY A 11 -6.08 15.88 14.82
CA GLY A 11 -6.51 14.75 13.99
C GLY A 11 -7.92 14.22 14.32
N PHE A 12 -8.51 14.68 15.43
CA PHE A 12 -9.88 14.31 15.81
C PHE A 12 -10.88 15.42 15.55
N ILE A 13 -12.15 15.06 15.57
CA ILE A 13 -13.24 16.05 15.60
C ILE A 13 -13.20 16.73 16.96
N LEU A 14 -13.03 18.05 16.94
CA LEU A 14 -12.93 18.87 18.15
C LEU A 14 -14.30 19.42 18.52
N ASP A 15 -14.57 19.53 19.82
CA ASP A 15 -15.78 20.17 20.31
C ASP A 15 -15.69 21.69 20.04
N GLY A 16 -16.56 22.17 19.17
CA GLY A 16 -16.66 23.60 18.83
C GLY A 16 -17.70 24.36 19.66
N SER A 17 -18.33 23.73 20.66
CA SER A 17 -19.26 24.39 21.57
C SER A 17 -18.53 25.16 22.69
N THR A 18 -17.23 24.95 22.86
CA THR A 18 -16.37 25.61 23.83
C THR A 18 -15.10 26.16 23.19
N ASP A 19 -14.36 27.00 23.90
CA ASP A 19 -13.06 27.56 23.48
C ASP A 19 -11.87 26.65 23.78
N GLN A 20 -12.09 25.48 24.40
CA GLN A 20 -11.02 24.59 24.88
C GLN A 20 -10.12 24.06 23.76
N ALA A 21 -10.65 23.97 22.53
CA ALA A 21 -9.92 23.52 21.35
C ALA A 21 -9.53 24.67 20.40
N ASP A 22 -9.74 25.91 20.79
CA ASP A 22 -9.47 27.06 19.95
C ASP A 22 -7.98 27.26 19.66
N LYS A 23 -7.70 27.96 18.57
CA LYS A 23 -6.34 28.31 18.18
C LYS A 23 -5.78 29.37 19.10
N LEU A 24 -4.64 29.11 19.72
CA LEU A 24 -3.91 30.08 20.54
C LEU A 24 -3.09 31.08 19.72
N GLY A 25 -2.91 30.81 18.43
CA GLY A 25 -2.10 31.57 17.51
C GLY A 25 -1.53 30.74 16.41
N PHE A 26 -0.43 31.20 15.80
CA PHE A 26 0.25 30.47 14.71
C PHE A 26 1.74 30.39 14.98
N TYR A 27 2.35 29.28 14.64
CA TYR A 27 3.79 29.15 14.59
C TYR A 27 4.39 30.10 13.53
N PRO A 28 5.61 30.62 13.73
CA PRO A 28 6.29 31.40 12.70
C PRO A 28 6.50 30.56 11.44
N PHE A 29 6.62 31.21 10.29
CA PHE A 29 6.80 30.53 9.01
C PHE A 29 8.03 29.61 9.01
N SER A 30 9.11 30.03 9.70
CA SER A 30 10.35 29.26 9.85
C SER A 30 10.18 27.89 10.55
N ALA A 31 9.06 27.67 11.26
CA ALA A 31 8.74 26.39 11.87
C ALA A 31 8.11 25.39 10.88
N ASN A 32 7.66 25.87 9.71
CA ASN A 32 7.14 24.97 8.68
C ASN A 32 8.27 24.13 8.07
N PRO A 33 7.99 22.90 7.61
CA PRO A 33 8.92 22.14 6.81
C PRO A 33 9.30 22.92 5.56
N GLN A 34 10.57 23.16 5.40
CA GLN A 34 11.13 23.87 4.24
C GLN A 34 12.54 23.36 3.97
N GLU A 35 12.91 23.37 2.72
CA GLU A 35 14.21 22.89 2.30
C GLU A 35 14.67 23.68 1.09
N GLU A 36 15.87 24.26 1.19
CA GLU A 36 16.50 25.03 0.13
C GLU A 36 17.96 24.59 -0.01
N ASN A 37 18.37 24.25 -1.24
CA ASN A 37 19.75 23.84 -1.57
C ASN A 37 20.33 22.80 -0.57
N PRO A 38 19.62 21.68 -0.31
CA PRO A 38 20.11 20.71 0.67
C PRO A 38 21.41 20.06 0.21
N ALA A 39 22.30 19.75 1.16
CA ALA A 39 23.60 19.16 0.89
C ALA A 39 23.54 17.83 0.12
N ARG A 40 22.41 17.14 0.17
CA ARG A 40 22.18 15.91 -0.62
C ARG A 40 21.96 16.17 -2.10
N GLY A 41 21.69 17.41 -2.54
CA GLY A 41 21.57 17.81 -3.95
C GLY A 41 20.19 17.57 -4.57
N TYR A 42 19.18 17.15 -3.82
CA TYR A 42 17.81 16.94 -4.31
C TYR A 42 16.77 17.17 -3.21
N VAL A 43 15.53 17.46 -3.63
CA VAL A 43 14.36 17.61 -2.76
C VAL A 43 13.35 16.52 -3.11
N VAL A 44 12.77 15.88 -2.09
CA VAL A 44 11.74 14.83 -2.26
C VAL A 44 10.52 15.14 -1.40
N SER A 45 9.35 15.06 -2.01
CA SER A 45 8.06 15.03 -1.33
C SER A 45 7.20 13.89 -1.90
N ALA A 46 6.69 13.02 -1.04
CA ALA A 46 5.95 11.81 -1.44
C ALA A 46 4.74 11.53 -0.53
N ASN A 47 4.06 12.58 -0.08
CA ASN A 47 2.90 12.52 0.81
C ASN A 47 3.16 11.83 2.18
N ALA A 48 4.41 11.55 2.53
CA ALA A 48 4.79 11.13 3.87
C ALA A 48 4.79 12.35 4.82
N GLN A 49 4.68 12.08 6.12
CA GLN A 49 4.75 13.13 7.13
C GLN A 49 6.06 13.91 7.02
N PRO A 50 6.00 15.23 6.83
CA PRO A 50 7.20 16.04 6.72
C PRO A 50 7.85 16.23 8.11
N VAL A 51 9.16 16.42 8.12
CA VAL A 51 9.91 16.74 9.33
C VAL A 51 9.96 18.25 9.50
N SER A 52 9.52 18.76 10.66
CA SER A 52 9.67 20.17 11.01
C SER A 52 11.11 20.47 11.46
N PRO A 53 11.68 21.63 11.10
CA PRO A 53 12.98 22.06 11.61
C PRO A 53 13.04 22.20 13.15
N THR A 54 11.91 22.40 13.79
CA THR A 54 11.79 22.53 15.25
C THR A 54 11.43 21.20 15.94
N GLY A 55 11.31 20.09 15.19
CA GLY A 55 10.85 18.80 15.72
C GLY A 55 9.36 18.76 16.05
N MET A 56 8.61 19.79 15.69
CA MET A 56 7.17 19.85 15.91
C MET A 56 6.46 18.83 15.02
N GLU A 57 5.54 18.06 15.59
CA GLU A 57 4.68 17.18 14.83
C GLU A 57 3.69 17.99 13.99
N ILE A 58 3.62 17.69 12.70
CA ILE A 58 2.70 18.32 11.77
C ILE A 58 1.46 17.43 11.67
N PRO A 59 0.31 17.87 12.22
CA PRO A 59 -0.89 17.04 12.18
C PRO A 59 -1.41 16.88 10.75
N GLY A 60 -1.90 15.69 10.43
CA GLY A 60 -2.48 15.37 9.12
C GLY A 60 -2.58 13.87 8.89
N TYR A 61 -3.19 13.52 7.76
CA TYR A 61 -3.24 12.15 7.29
C TYR A 61 -2.17 11.96 6.21
N TYR A 62 -1.14 11.21 6.57
CA TYR A 62 0.00 10.99 5.70
C TYR A 62 0.01 9.58 5.13
N ASN A 63 0.57 9.44 3.93
CA ASN A 63 0.84 8.14 3.36
C ASN A 63 2.04 7.48 4.06
N LEU A 64 2.16 6.16 3.89
CA LEU A 64 3.37 5.44 4.28
C LEU A 64 4.60 6.01 3.57
N ALA A 65 5.73 5.93 4.24
CA ALA A 65 6.99 6.49 3.74
C ALA A 65 7.64 5.67 2.62
N ASP A 66 7.08 4.51 2.25
CA ASP A 66 7.69 3.57 1.29
C ASP A 66 8.08 4.24 -0.03
N ARG A 67 7.18 5.07 -0.60
CA ARG A 67 7.44 5.79 -1.85
C ARG A 67 8.56 6.83 -1.69
N GLY A 68 8.54 7.59 -0.61
CA GLY A 68 9.60 8.54 -0.29
C GLY A 68 10.94 7.87 -0.05
N GLN A 69 10.94 6.73 0.64
CA GLN A 69 12.15 5.93 0.86
C GLN A 69 12.72 5.40 -0.45
N GLN A 70 11.86 4.89 -1.33
CA GLN A 70 12.28 4.39 -2.66
C GLN A 70 12.89 5.51 -3.51
N LEU A 71 12.26 6.69 -3.55
CA LEU A 71 12.79 7.86 -4.25
C LEU A 71 14.13 8.30 -3.65
N ASN A 72 14.23 8.39 -2.33
CA ASN A 72 15.47 8.76 -1.66
C ASN A 72 16.60 7.75 -1.93
N ALA A 73 16.30 6.45 -1.92
CA ALA A 73 17.30 5.42 -2.21
C ALA A 73 17.91 5.58 -3.62
N GLN A 74 17.06 5.87 -4.61
CA GLN A 74 17.52 6.04 -5.99
C GLN A 74 18.22 7.39 -6.20
N LEU A 75 17.68 8.48 -5.67
CA LEU A 75 18.27 9.82 -5.84
C LEU A 75 19.57 10.00 -5.05
N SER A 76 19.80 9.24 -3.98
CA SER A 76 21.03 9.29 -3.18
C SER A 76 22.20 8.55 -3.81
N ASP A 77 21.97 7.76 -4.86
CA ASP A 77 23.03 7.05 -5.56
C ASP A 77 23.89 8.04 -6.36
N LYS A 78 25.07 8.38 -5.80
CA LYS A 78 26.02 9.32 -6.40
C LYS A 78 26.72 8.78 -7.66
N SER A 79 26.58 7.50 -7.97
CA SER A 79 27.11 6.93 -9.21
C SER A 79 26.26 7.29 -10.43
N VAL A 80 24.99 7.63 -10.20
CA VAL A 80 24.04 8.02 -11.24
C VAL A 80 24.23 9.49 -11.60
N LYS A 81 24.56 9.75 -12.85
CA LYS A 81 24.47 11.10 -13.43
C LYS A 81 23.07 11.28 -13.99
N TRP A 82 22.30 12.11 -13.31
CA TRP A 82 20.90 12.34 -13.66
C TRP A 82 20.77 13.06 -15.02
N ASP A 83 20.00 12.45 -15.92
CA ASP A 83 19.62 12.99 -17.23
C ASP A 83 18.13 12.72 -17.49
N VAL A 84 17.67 13.05 -18.70
CA VAL A 84 16.26 12.84 -19.09
C VAL A 84 15.90 11.35 -19.07
N ASN A 85 16.79 10.46 -19.51
CA ASN A 85 16.47 9.04 -19.66
C ASN A 85 16.34 8.34 -18.29
N ASN A 86 17.29 8.57 -17.39
CA ASN A 86 17.22 7.96 -16.08
C ASN A 86 16.16 8.62 -15.17
N SER A 87 15.83 9.90 -15.38
CA SER A 87 14.69 10.56 -14.77
C SER A 87 13.36 9.96 -15.23
N GLN A 88 13.22 9.67 -16.51
CA GLN A 88 12.07 8.98 -17.08
C GLN A 88 11.97 7.54 -16.53
N ALA A 89 13.08 6.82 -16.45
CA ALA A 89 13.10 5.48 -15.85
C ALA A 89 12.66 5.50 -14.39
N LEU A 90 13.08 6.50 -13.60
CA LEU A 90 12.62 6.69 -12.23
C LEU A 90 11.09 6.93 -12.15
N GLN A 91 10.56 7.79 -13.03
CA GLN A 91 9.12 8.10 -13.10
C GLN A 91 8.28 6.88 -13.48
N LEU A 92 8.79 6.04 -14.36
CA LEU A 92 8.13 4.83 -14.84
C LEU A 92 8.41 3.60 -13.94
N GLY A 93 9.21 3.76 -12.90
CA GLY A 93 9.56 2.69 -11.97
C GLY A 93 8.33 2.14 -11.23
N THR A 94 8.15 0.82 -11.25
CA THR A 94 7.01 0.13 -10.64
C THR A 94 7.39 -0.71 -9.42
N THR A 95 8.57 -0.49 -8.86
CA THR A 95 9.08 -1.23 -7.69
C THR A 95 8.70 -0.54 -6.39
N THR A 96 8.31 -1.31 -5.38
CA THR A 96 8.03 -0.82 -4.03
C THR A 96 8.60 -1.75 -2.97
N ALA A 97 9.08 -1.19 -1.85
CA ALA A 97 9.52 -1.94 -0.69
C ALA A 97 8.37 -2.47 0.18
N TYR A 98 7.13 -2.03 -0.06
CA TYR A 98 5.96 -2.39 0.75
C TYR A 98 5.72 -3.90 0.82
N GLY A 99 5.67 -4.56 -0.34
CA GLY A 99 5.41 -5.99 -0.44
C GLY A 99 6.47 -6.85 0.27
N PRO A 100 7.76 -6.72 -0.07
CA PRO A 100 8.82 -7.43 0.62
C PRO A 100 8.86 -7.18 2.13
N ARG A 101 8.65 -5.95 2.58
CA ARG A 101 8.60 -5.59 4.01
C ARG A 101 7.44 -6.27 4.74
N LEU A 102 6.27 -6.35 4.12
CA LEU A 102 5.10 -7.03 4.69
C LEU A 102 5.29 -8.54 4.72
N LEU A 103 5.88 -9.11 3.67
CA LEU A 103 6.13 -10.55 3.57
C LEU A 103 7.18 -11.05 4.57
N ALA A 104 8.21 -10.26 4.84
CA ALA A 104 9.35 -10.68 5.66
C ALA A 104 8.96 -11.38 6.98
N PRO A 105 8.05 -10.83 7.83
CA PRO A 105 7.61 -11.49 9.06
C PRO A 105 6.63 -12.65 8.85
N LEU A 106 6.06 -12.82 7.64
CA LEU A 106 5.09 -13.87 7.32
C LEU A 106 5.73 -15.09 6.63
N LEU A 107 6.86 -14.91 5.94
CA LEU A 107 7.54 -15.99 5.23
C LEU A 107 7.92 -17.17 6.15
N PRO A 108 8.45 -16.97 7.38
CA PRO A 108 8.70 -18.10 8.29
C PRO A 108 7.41 -18.88 8.62
N VAL A 109 6.29 -18.16 8.84
CA VAL A 109 4.99 -18.78 9.13
C VAL A 109 4.49 -19.56 7.92
N LEU A 110 4.57 -18.98 6.71
CA LEU A 110 4.18 -19.68 5.47
C LEU A 110 5.00 -20.96 5.27
N ARG A 111 6.31 -20.94 5.48
CA ARG A 111 7.17 -22.13 5.39
C ARG A 111 6.80 -23.20 6.42
N GLU A 112 6.33 -22.77 7.58
CA GLU A 112 5.87 -23.68 8.62
C GLU A 112 4.54 -24.36 8.25
N VAL A 113 3.56 -23.58 7.73
CA VAL A 113 2.19 -24.07 7.52
C VAL A 113 1.95 -24.68 6.13
N VAL A 114 2.73 -24.31 5.13
CA VAL A 114 2.63 -24.86 3.77
C VAL A 114 3.49 -26.10 3.66
N LYS A 115 2.87 -27.27 3.37
CA LYS A 115 3.56 -28.56 3.28
C LYS A 115 3.66 -29.11 1.88
N ASP A 116 2.81 -28.65 0.98
CA ASP A 116 2.83 -29.07 -0.42
C ASP A 116 4.07 -28.52 -1.15
N PRO A 117 4.89 -29.37 -1.81
CA PRO A 117 6.12 -28.91 -2.45
C PRO A 117 5.91 -27.91 -3.60
N ALA A 118 4.79 -28.01 -4.32
CA ALA A 118 4.49 -27.07 -5.41
C ALA A 118 4.11 -25.69 -4.83
N GLN A 119 3.36 -25.67 -3.75
CA GLN A 119 3.02 -24.43 -3.05
C GLN A 119 4.24 -23.80 -2.37
N LEU A 120 5.16 -24.60 -1.80
CA LEU A 120 6.40 -24.10 -1.24
C LEU A 120 7.25 -23.37 -2.28
N LYS A 121 7.27 -23.81 -3.54
CA LYS A 121 7.93 -23.07 -4.62
C LYS A 121 7.35 -21.67 -4.81
N LEU A 122 6.03 -21.51 -4.66
CA LEU A 122 5.37 -20.21 -4.73
C LEU A 122 5.72 -19.33 -3.52
N VAL A 123 5.87 -19.91 -2.33
CA VAL A 123 6.36 -19.18 -1.15
C VAL A 123 7.79 -18.68 -1.38
N GLU A 124 8.68 -19.53 -1.92
CA GLU A 124 10.07 -19.12 -2.21
C GLU A 124 10.13 -18.11 -3.37
N GLN A 125 9.23 -18.18 -4.33
CA GLN A 125 9.07 -17.16 -5.36
C GLN A 125 8.71 -15.80 -4.74
N LEU A 126 7.78 -15.75 -3.79
CA LEU A 126 7.48 -14.54 -3.04
C LEU A 126 8.65 -14.06 -2.18
N ALA A 127 9.41 -14.99 -1.58
CA ALA A 127 10.59 -14.63 -0.79
C ALA A 127 11.70 -13.99 -1.64
N ALA A 128 11.82 -14.39 -2.89
CA ALA A 128 12.79 -13.83 -3.83
C ALA A 128 12.31 -12.55 -4.53
N TRP A 129 11.01 -12.24 -4.47
CA TRP A 129 10.42 -11.10 -5.14
C TRP A 129 10.89 -9.76 -4.55
N LYS A 130 11.25 -8.83 -5.40
CA LYS A 130 11.83 -7.52 -5.02
C LYS A 130 10.78 -6.39 -4.93
N GLY A 131 9.51 -6.71 -5.11
CA GLY A 131 8.43 -5.72 -5.08
C GLY A 131 8.23 -4.99 -6.41
N ASP A 132 8.63 -5.60 -7.51
CA ASP A 132 8.45 -5.12 -8.88
C ASP A 132 7.12 -5.59 -9.47
N TYR A 133 6.53 -4.74 -10.33
CA TYR A 133 5.19 -4.96 -10.90
C TYR A 133 5.17 -4.91 -12.44
N PRO A 134 6.07 -5.59 -13.15
CA PRO A 134 5.93 -5.72 -14.60
C PRO A 134 4.66 -6.51 -14.94
N LEU A 135 4.15 -6.33 -16.16
CA LEU A 135 2.86 -6.92 -16.58
C LEU A 135 2.84 -8.46 -16.51
N ASP A 136 3.96 -9.10 -16.64
CA ASP A 136 4.13 -10.56 -16.56
C ASP A 136 4.43 -11.08 -15.16
N SER A 137 4.54 -10.20 -14.16
CA SER A 137 4.85 -10.59 -12.78
C SER A 137 3.74 -11.46 -12.18
N THR A 138 4.05 -12.71 -11.92
CA THR A 138 3.16 -13.63 -11.20
C THR A 138 3.26 -13.44 -9.69
N SER A 139 4.41 -13.02 -9.21
CA SER A 139 4.64 -12.70 -7.79
C SER A 139 3.81 -11.50 -7.34
N ALA A 140 3.68 -10.46 -8.17
CA ALA A 140 2.85 -9.30 -7.85
C ALA A 140 1.37 -9.71 -7.67
N THR A 141 0.85 -10.54 -8.58
CA THR A 141 -0.53 -11.05 -8.49
C THR A 141 -0.75 -11.91 -7.25
N LEU A 142 0.14 -12.87 -7.02
CA LEU A 142 0.07 -13.75 -5.85
C LEU A 142 0.16 -12.96 -4.55
N PHE A 143 1.08 -11.99 -4.47
CA PHE A 143 1.22 -11.14 -3.29
C PHE A 143 -0.06 -10.35 -3.00
N ASN A 144 -0.63 -9.68 -4.00
CA ASN A 144 -1.81 -8.83 -3.78
C ASN A 144 -3.04 -9.67 -3.41
N GLN A 145 -3.20 -10.85 -4.02
CA GLN A 145 -4.28 -11.75 -3.64
C GLN A 145 -4.08 -12.27 -2.20
N PHE A 146 -2.84 -12.62 -1.83
CA PHE A 146 -2.53 -13.03 -0.46
C PHE A 146 -2.76 -11.90 0.55
N LEU A 147 -2.38 -10.67 0.21
CA LEU A 147 -2.61 -9.47 1.03
C LEU A 147 -4.09 -9.27 1.34
N TYR A 148 -4.94 -9.38 0.31
CA TYR A 148 -6.39 -9.27 0.48
C TYR A 148 -6.93 -10.38 1.41
N ASN A 149 -6.60 -11.63 1.13
CA ASN A 149 -7.09 -12.75 1.92
C ASN A 149 -6.54 -12.75 3.35
N LEU A 150 -5.36 -12.19 3.58
CA LEU A 150 -4.81 -11.98 4.92
C LEU A 150 -5.64 -10.95 5.69
N ALA A 151 -5.96 -9.82 5.04
CA ALA A 151 -6.84 -8.81 5.63
C ALA A 151 -8.22 -9.39 5.93
N ASP A 152 -8.79 -10.12 4.99
CA ASP A 152 -10.08 -10.78 5.12
C ASP A 152 -10.09 -11.76 6.30
N ALA A 153 -9.13 -12.67 6.33
CA ALA A 153 -9.05 -13.72 7.35
C ALA A 153 -8.77 -13.19 8.76
N ALA A 154 -8.01 -12.10 8.89
CA ALA A 154 -7.63 -11.54 10.18
C ALA A 154 -8.63 -10.49 10.70
N LEU A 155 -9.16 -9.64 9.82
CA LEU A 155 -9.90 -8.44 10.24
C LEU A 155 -11.43 -8.60 10.12
N ARG A 156 -11.92 -9.21 9.04
CA ARG A 156 -13.37 -9.33 8.81
C ARG A 156 -14.13 -10.04 9.94
N PRO A 157 -13.63 -11.13 10.56
CA PRO A 157 -14.37 -11.80 11.64
C PRO A 157 -14.68 -10.91 12.84
N LYS A 158 -13.85 -9.88 13.08
CA LYS A 158 -14.03 -8.93 14.19
C LYS A 158 -14.74 -7.64 13.77
N LEU A 159 -14.58 -7.22 12.53
CA LEU A 159 -15.18 -5.99 12.03
C LEU A 159 -16.59 -6.18 11.46
N GLY A 160 -16.89 -7.38 10.98
CA GLY A 160 -18.08 -7.63 10.17
C GLY A 160 -17.93 -7.08 8.75
N ASP A 161 -18.84 -7.45 7.85
CA ASP A 161 -18.74 -7.16 6.42
C ASP A 161 -18.77 -5.66 6.11
N SER A 162 -19.66 -4.90 6.73
CA SER A 162 -19.82 -3.48 6.47
C SER A 162 -18.56 -2.69 6.82
N MET A 163 -18.03 -2.88 8.04
CA MET A 163 -16.85 -2.18 8.49
C MET A 163 -15.60 -2.63 7.72
N PHE A 164 -15.50 -3.91 7.38
CA PHE A 164 -14.40 -4.41 6.56
C PHE A 164 -14.39 -3.77 5.16
N LYS A 165 -15.55 -3.65 4.50
CA LYS A 165 -15.67 -2.93 3.22
C LYS A 165 -15.27 -1.46 3.35
N THR A 166 -15.70 -0.79 4.43
CA THR A 166 -15.29 0.58 4.71
C THR A 166 -13.77 0.69 4.90
N LEU A 167 -13.17 -0.23 5.67
CA LEU A 167 -11.73 -0.26 5.88
C LEU A 167 -10.95 -0.40 4.56
N LEU A 168 -11.40 -1.29 3.67
CA LEU A 168 -10.79 -1.48 2.34
C LEU A 168 -10.85 -0.24 1.45
N SER A 169 -11.84 0.62 1.64
CA SER A 169 -11.96 1.88 0.88
C SER A 169 -11.07 3.01 1.42
N THR A 170 -10.35 2.76 2.53
CA THR A 170 -9.47 3.73 3.18
C THR A 170 -8.00 3.34 3.06
N ARG A 171 -7.11 4.30 3.30
CA ARG A 171 -5.67 4.04 3.39
C ARG A 171 -5.21 3.48 4.75
N VAL A 172 -6.11 3.33 5.69
CA VAL A 172 -5.81 2.76 7.01
C VAL A 172 -5.30 1.33 6.88
N ILE A 173 -5.86 0.57 5.91
CA ILE A 173 -5.45 -0.81 5.64
C ILE A 173 -3.97 -0.91 5.27
N ASP A 174 -3.42 0.07 4.56
CA ASP A 174 -2.03 0.10 4.10
C ASP A 174 -1.06 0.17 5.29
N ALA A 175 -1.42 0.91 6.33
CA ALA A 175 -0.63 1.01 7.55
C ALA A 175 -0.89 -0.16 8.52
N ALA A 176 -2.12 -0.67 8.55
CA ALA A 176 -2.55 -1.71 9.47
C ALA A 176 -1.89 -3.07 9.15
N LEU A 177 -1.85 -3.46 7.88
CA LEU A 177 -1.37 -4.80 7.48
C LEU A 177 0.12 -5.03 7.76
N PRO A 178 1.06 -4.12 7.47
CA PRO A 178 2.45 -4.31 7.85
C PRO A 178 2.65 -4.40 9.37
N ARG A 179 1.90 -3.60 10.14
CA ARG A 179 1.92 -3.67 11.61
C ARG A 179 1.37 -5.01 12.10
N LEU A 180 0.25 -5.46 11.56
CA LEU A 180 -0.33 -6.76 11.88
C LEU A 180 0.67 -7.88 11.57
N ALA A 181 1.27 -7.88 10.39
CA ALA A 181 2.24 -8.88 9.98
C ALA A 181 3.45 -8.94 10.92
N ALA A 182 3.95 -7.78 11.37
CA ALA A 182 5.11 -7.69 12.27
C ALA A 182 4.79 -8.07 13.73
N THR A 183 3.52 -7.99 14.17
CA THR A 183 3.11 -8.23 15.56
C THR A 183 2.56 -9.64 15.72
N ALA A 184 3.41 -10.56 16.18
CA ALA A 184 3.07 -11.99 16.26
C ALA A 184 1.93 -12.31 17.22
N ASP A 185 1.82 -11.56 18.31
CA ASP A 185 0.83 -11.67 19.39
C ASP A 185 -0.32 -10.66 19.26
N SER A 186 -0.50 -10.07 18.09
CA SER A 186 -1.59 -9.13 17.85
C SER A 186 -2.94 -9.77 18.19
N PRO A 187 -3.84 -9.05 18.91
CA PRO A 187 -5.18 -9.53 19.22
C PRO A 187 -6.04 -9.81 17.97
N TRP A 188 -5.64 -9.26 16.82
CA TRP A 188 -6.30 -9.54 15.55
C TRP A 188 -6.10 -10.96 15.04
N TRP A 189 -5.03 -11.64 15.47
CA TRP A 189 -4.82 -13.06 15.16
C TRP A 189 -5.70 -14.01 15.99
N ASP A 190 -6.26 -13.54 17.10
CA ASP A 190 -7.05 -14.36 18.02
C ASP A 190 -6.31 -15.62 18.52
N GLY A 191 -5.00 -15.48 18.74
CA GLY A 191 -4.10 -16.60 19.09
C GLY A 191 -3.86 -17.62 17.97
N LYS A 192 -4.39 -17.40 16.76
CA LYS A 192 -4.38 -18.35 15.64
C LYS A 192 -3.64 -17.80 14.41
N ARG A 193 -2.48 -17.15 14.63
CA ARG A 193 -1.72 -16.53 13.53
C ARG A 193 -1.41 -17.53 12.42
N ALA A 194 -0.88 -18.69 12.76
CA ALA A 194 -0.51 -19.72 11.80
C ALA A 194 -1.71 -20.21 10.97
N ASP A 195 -2.83 -20.51 11.63
CA ASP A 195 -4.06 -20.95 10.96
C ASP A 195 -4.65 -19.84 10.08
N THR A 196 -4.59 -18.59 10.53
CA THR A 196 -5.09 -17.43 9.78
C THR A 196 -4.24 -17.21 8.53
N VAL A 197 -2.92 -17.28 8.63
CA VAL A 197 -1.98 -17.17 7.50
C VAL A 197 -2.19 -18.33 6.52
N LYS A 198 -2.35 -19.57 7.02
CA LYS A 198 -2.64 -20.74 6.20
C LYS A 198 -3.94 -20.59 5.42
N ARG A 199 -5.01 -20.19 6.09
CA ARG A 199 -6.32 -19.96 5.46
C ARG A 199 -6.24 -18.88 4.38
N ALA A 200 -5.55 -17.77 4.68
CA ALA A 200 -5.34 -16.70 3.70
C ALA A 200 -4.57 -17.20 2.47
N TRP A 201 -3.55 -18.03 2.67
CA TRP A 201 -2.78 -18.64 1.59
C TRP A 201 -3.64 -19.56 0.73
N ASP A 202 -4.36 -20.50 1.35
CA ASP A 202 -5.20 -21.47 0.64
C ASP A 202 -6.30 -20.77 -0.17
N ASN A 203 -6.96 -19.76 0.43
CA ASN A 203 -7.98 -18.97 -0.26
C ASN A 203 -7.39 -18.20 -1.45
N SER A 204 -6.15 -17.72 -1.32
CA SER A 204 -5.47 -17.01 -2.41
C SER A 204 -5.21 -17.93 -3.60
N LEU A 205 -4.68 -19.12 -3.34
CA LEU A 205 -4.43 -20.10 -4.40
C LEU A 205 -5.73 -20.57 -5.04
N ALA A 206 -6.77 -20.81 -4.24
CA ALA A 206 -8.09 -21.22 -4.76
C ALA A 206 -8.68 -20.15 -5.68
N HIS A 207 -8.61 -18.86 -5.27
CA HIS A 207 -9.10 -17.75 -6.09
C HIS A 207 -8.30 -17.60 -7.38
N LEU A 208 -6.97 -17.62 -7.31
CA LEU A 208 -6.11 -17.48 -8.49
C LEU A 208 -6.31 -18.62 -9.48
N LYS A 209 -6.45 -19.85 -9.01
CA LYS A 209 -6.77 -21.02 -9.86
C LYS A 209 -8.13 -20.87 -10.52
N ALA A 210 -9.14 -20.45 -9.79
CA ALA A 210 -10.49 -20.25 -10.33
C ALA A 210 -10.52 -19.12 -11.38
N THR A 211 -9.69 -18.08 -11.22
CA THR A 211 -9.70 -16.90 -12.08
C THR A 211 -8.80 -17.06 -13.31
N PHE A 212 -7.60 -17.61 -13.14
CA PHE A 212 -6.56 -17.65 -14.17
C PHE A 212 -6.15 -19.07 -14.60
N GLY A 213 -6.73 -20.10 -14.00
CA GLY A 213 -6.38 -21.50 -14.25
C GLY A 213 -5.30 -22.05 -13.32
N ASP A 214 -5.07 -23.37 -13.42
CA ASP A 214 -4.18 -24.11 -12.50
C ASP A 214 -2.69 -23.80 -12.69
N ASP A 215 -2.29 -23.26 -13.83
CA ASP A 215 -0.89 -22.94 -14.12
C ASP A 215 -0.50 -21.57 -13.52
N PRO A 216 0.37 -21.51 -12.50
CA PRO A 216 0.79 -20.24 -11.89
C PRO A 216 1.47 -19.28 -12.85
N SER A 217 2.04 -19.75 -13.98
CA SER A 217 2.64 -18.87 -14.99
C SER A 217 1.61 -17.96 -15.68
N GLN A 218 0.33 -18.31 -15.60
CA GLN A 218 -0.77 -17.52 -16.16
C GLN A 218 -1.30 -16.44 -15.23
N TRP A 219 -0.88 -16.42 -13.97
CA TRP A 219 -1.30 -15.43 -12.96
C TRP A 219 -0.57 -14.09 -13.12
N GLN A 220 -0.55 -13.58 -14.35
CA GLN A 220 0.20 -12.39 -14.71
C GLN A 220 -0.46 -11.11 -14.19
N TRP A 221 0.35 -10.18 -13.70
CA TRP A 221 -0.12 -8.91 -13.14
C TRP A 221 -0.97 -8.10 -14.13
N GLY A 222 -0.57 -8.04 -15.38
CA GLY A 222 -1.32 -7.31 -16.41
C GLY A 222 -2.70 -7.91 -16.75
N LYS A 223 -2.94 -9.18 -16.37
CA LYS A 223 -4.28 -9.79 -16.46
C LYS A 223 -5.12 -9.49 -15.20
N ALA A 224 -4.45 -9.44 -14.05
CA ALA A 224 -5.09 -9.20 -12.76
C ALA A 224 -5.37 -7.73 -12.52
N HIS A 225 -4.49 -6.85 -13.01
CA HIS A 225 -4.56 -5.41 -12.78
C HIS A 225 -4.74 -4.65 -14.09
N THR A 226 -5.96 -4.17 -14.30
CA THR A 226 -6.32 -3.40 -15.49
C THR A 226 -6.88 -2.04 -15.13
N LEU A 227 -6.71 -1.06 -16.02
CA LEU A 227 -7.25 0.27 -15.90
C LEU A 227 -8.33 0.48 -16.96
N THR A 228 -9.50 0.92 -16.51
CA THR A 228 -10.57 1.41 -17.39
C THR A 228 -10.75 2.91 -17.14
N HIS A 229 -10.63 3.70 -18.18
CA HIS A 229 -10.99 5.10 -18.14
C HIS A 229 -12.51 5.24 -18.28
N SER A 230 -13.18 5.44 -17.15
CA SER A 230 -14.62 5.58 -17.11
C SER A 230 -15.04 7.02 -17.33
N HIS A 231 -15.97 7.24 -18.25
CA HIS A 231 -16.62 8.52 -18.46
C HIS A 231 -17.88 8.63 -17.58
N PRO A 232 -18.27 9.80 -17.05
CA PRO A 232 -19.50 9.94 -16.27
C PRO A 232 -20.76 9.40 -16.96
N LEU A 233 -20.88 9.58 -18.27
CA LEU A 233 -21.98 9.00 -19.07
C LEU A 233 -21.89 7.48 -19.20
N GLY A 234 -20.72 6.89 -19.00
CA GLY A 234 -20.51 5.44 -19.04
C GLY A 234 -21.08 4.68 -17.85
N SER A 235 -21.69 5.37 -16.88
CA SER A 235 -22.52 4.72 -15.84
C SER A 235 -23.88 4.27 -16.37
N GLN A 236 -24.29 4.74 -17.57
CA GLN A 236 -25.55 4.42 -18.23
C GLN A 236 -25.32 3.45 -19.39
N LYS A 237 -26.05 2.32 -19.39
CA LYS A 237 -26.06 1.40 -20.53
C LYS A 237 -26.95 1.91 -21.65
N PRO A 238 -26.57 1.77 -22.91
CA PRO A 238 -25.35 1.13 -23.46
C PRO A 238 -24.17 2.10 -23.67
N LEU A 239 -24.21 3.31 -23.10
CA LEU A 239 -23.17 4.33 -23.30
C LEU A 239 -21.80 3.88 -22.79
N ASP A 240 -21.75 2.98 -21.80
CA ASP A 240 -20.52 2.37 -21.28
C ASP A 240 -19.66 1.74 -22.40
N LEU A 241 -20.29 1.19 -23.43
CA LEU A 241 -19.61 0.56 -24.57
C LEU A 241 -18.96 1.57 -25.53
N ILE A 242 -19.38 2.83 -25.47
CA ILE A 242 -18.95 3.88 -26.41
C ILE A 242 -17.97 4.84 -25.76
N VAL A 243 -18.21 5.20 -24.49
CA VAL A 243 -17.46 6.28 -23.82
C VAL A 243 -16.44 5.79 -22.81
N ASN A 244 -16.52 4.55 -22.33
CA ASN A 244 -15.49 3.97 -21.49
C ASN A 244 -14.37 3.36 -22.36
N VAL A 245 -13.13 3.57 -21.97
CA VAL A 245 -11.97 3.09 -22.73
C VAL A 245 -11.12 2.17 -21.86
N GLY A 246 -10.89 0.96 -22.31
CA GLY A 246 -10.21 -0.11 -21.59
C GLY A 246 -11.04 -1.41 -21.57
N PRO A 247 -10.66 -2.41 -20.75
CA PRO A 247 -9.53 -2.39 -19.81
C PRO A 247 -8.16 -2.45 -20.49
N PHE A 248 -7.18 -1.73 -19.94
CA PHE A 248 -5.79 -1.79 -20.36
C PHE A 248 -4.95 -2.46 -19.27
N PRO A 249 -4.02 -3.36 -19.59
CA PRO A 249 -3.03 -3.84 -18.63
C PRO A 249 -2.24 -2.66 -18.06
N ALA A 250 -2.14 -2.57 -16.73
CA ALA A 250 -1.46 -1.45 -16.07
C ALA A 250 -0.33 -1.95 -15.16
N PRO A 251 0.95 -1.68 -15.52
CA PRO A 251 2.10 -1.98 -14.68
C PRO A 251 2.20 -0.95 -13.56
N VAL A 252 1.27 -0.98 -12.61
CA VAL A 252 1.22 0.01 -11.53
C VAL A 252 1.54 -0.68 -10.23
N SER A 253 2.44 -0.08 -9.47
CA SER A 253 2.74 -0.46 -8.11
C SER A 253 2.07 0.49 -7.12
N TYR A 254 2.16 0.16 -5.86
CA TYR A 254 1.78 1.01 -4.73
C TYR A 254 2.41 2.42 -4.78
N THR A 255 3.47 2.63 -5.56
CA THR A 255 4.14 3.94 -5.67
C THR A 255 3.32 4.99 -6.42
N HIS A 256 2.38 4.60 -7.27
CA HIS A 256 1.67 5.51 -8.16
C HIS A 256 0.18 5.67 -7.88
N LEU A 257 -0.46 4.67 -7.30
CA LEU A 257 -1.89 4.70 -7.01
C LEU A 257 -2.18 4.23 -5.58
N THR A 258 -3.34 4.62 -5.10
CA THR A 258 -4.03 3.97 -3.99
C THR A 258 -4.07 2.46 -4.20
N LEU A 259 -4.15 1.69 -3.11
CA LEU A 259 -4.38 0.25 -3.18
C LEU A 259 -5.33 -0.06 -4.34
N PRO A 260 -4.92 -0.92 -5.25
CA PRO A 260 -5.68 -1.13 -6.46
C PRO A 260 -7.07 -1.63 -6.11
N THR A 261 -8.03 -1.15 -6.87
CA THR A 261 -9.42 -1.58 -6.89
C THR A 261 -9.61 -3.10 -7.07
N ILE A 262 -8.53 -3.86 -7.33
CA ILE A 262 -8.51 -5.32 -7.37
C ILE A 262 -9.05 -5.97 -6.09
N LEU A 263 -8.96 -5.29 -4.97
CA LEU A 263 -9.53 -5.76 -3.71
C LEU A 263 -11.07 -5.64 -3.64
N LEU A 264 -11.71 -5.13 -4.69
CA LEU A 264 -13.15 -4.84 -4.72
C LEU A 264 -13.94 -5.73 -5.69
N VAL A 265 -13.35 -6.80 -6.24
CA VAL A 265 -14.04 -7.76 -7.11
C VAL A 265 -14.33 -9.05 -6.40
#